data_19d06b5a874207d47a194705f527fa17
#
_entry.id   19d06b5a874207d47a194705f527fa17
#
_cell.length_a   1.000
_cell.length_b   1.000
_cell.length_c   1.000
_cell.angle_alpha   90.00
_cell.angle_beta   90.00
_cell.angle_gamma   90.00
#
_symmetry.space_group_name_H-M   'P 1'
#
loop_
_entity.id
_entity.type
_entity.pdbx_description
1 polymer ?
#
loop_
_entity_poly.entity_id
_entity_poly.type
_entity_poly.pdbx_seq_one_letter_code
_entity_poly.pdbx_strand_id
1 'polypeptide(L)'
;MKFDISCLQPKEQASFALRALYEAAGCRKYHMGRFEEYGLYQENRSFLSSEQVITFTDLDGRLLALKPDVTLSIAKTAQPAPGETLRYYYHENVYRPSAESHTFKEIGQMGLEMLGDVGEGQVRQAVSLAAQSLEQLGQPWVLEVSHMGYLFGLLDALDVPEASRAALLVK
;
A
#
# COMPACT_ATOMS: atom_id res chain seq x y z
N MET A 1 27.07 -21.89 -9.62
CA MET A 1 26.26 -21.50 -10.78
C MET A 1 26.17 -19.97 -10.75
N LYS A 2 26.70 -19.25 -11.76
CA LYS A 2 26.50 -17.80 -11.86
C LYS A 2 25.17 -17.58 -12.57
N PHE A 3 24.24 -16.89 -11.91
CA PHE A 3 22.97 -16.51 -12.50
C PHE A 3 23.21 -15.34 -13.46
N ASP A 4 22.75 -15.46 -14.69
CA ASP A 4 22.86 -14.38 -15.69
C ASP A 4 21.63 -13.48 -15.56
N ILE A 5 21.82 -12.27 -15.02
CA ILE A 5 20.77 -11.26 -14.82
C ILE A 5 20.22 -10.75 -16.16
N SER A 6 20.97 -10.89 -17.26
CA SER A 6 20.54 -10.39 -18.57
C SER A 6 19.31 -11.14 -19.14
N CYS A 7 19.00 -12.34 -18.63
CA CYS A 7 17.83 -13.10 -19.02
C CYS A 7 16.52 -12.61 -18.36
N LEU A 8 16.61 -11.71 -17.35
CA LEU A 8 15.44 -11.19 -16.66
C LEU A 8 14.76 -10.09 -17.47
N GLN A 9 13.42 -10.14 -17.48
CA GLN A 9 12.63 -9.06 -18.02
C GLN A 9 12.81 -7.77 -17.17
N PRO A 10 12.61 -6.57 -17.72
CA PRO A 10 12.77 -5.30 -16.97
C PRO A 10 11.95 -5.26 -15.68
N LYS A 11 10.72 -5.80 -15.70
CA LYS A 11 9.87 -5.92 -14.51
C LYS A 11 10.47 -6.80 -13.41
N GLU A 12 11.14 -7.88 -13.80
CA GLU A 12 11.79 -8.79 -12.85
C GLU A 12 13.04 -8.13 -12.26
N GLN A 13 13.85 -7.47 -13.10
CA GLN A 13 15.02 -6.72 -12.64
C GLN A 13 14.62 -5.64 -11.63
N ALA A 14 13.58 -4.85 -11.94
CA ALA A 14 13.03 -3.85 -11.03
C ALA A 14 12.57 -4.47 -9.70
N SER A 15 11.87 -5.62 -9.75
CA SER A 15 11.41 -6.32 -8.55
C SER A 15 12.56 -6.78 -7.66
N PHE A 16 13.66 -7.27 -8.24
CA PHE A 16 14.85 -7.66 -7.48
C PHE A 16 15.57 -6.46 -6.89
N ALA A 17 15.69 -5.35 -7.65
CA ALA A 17 16.30 -4.11 -7.16
C ALA A 17 15.53 -3.51 -5.98
N LEU A 18 14.20 -3.41 -6.10
CA LEU A 18 13.34 -2.93 -5.03
C LEU A 18 13.37 -3.85 -3.80
N ARG A 19 13.39 -5.16 -3.99
CA ARG A 19 13.56 -6.11 -2.90
C ARG A 19 14.86 -5.86 -2.14
N ALA A 20 15.98 -5.74 -2.85
CA ALA A 20 17.28 -5.48 -2.23
C ALA A 20 17.28 -4.16 -1.45
N LEU A 21 16.66 -3.11 -2.00
CA LEU A 21 16.49 -1.81 -1.35
C LEU A 21 15.71 -1.93 -0.03
N TYR A 22 14.57 -2.62 -0.04
CA TYR A 22 13.72 -2.75 1.13
C TYR A 22 14.34 -3.66 2.21
N GLU A 23 14.98 -4.76 1.83
CA GLU A 23 15.71 -5.63 2.76
C GLU A 23 16.88 -4.90 3.41
N ALA A 24 17.64 -4.10 2.64
CA ALA A 24 18.71 -3.25 3.18
C ALA A 24 18.19 -2.17 4.16
N ALA A 25 16.96 -1.70 3.96
CA ALA A 25 16.28 -0.77 4.88
C ALA A 25 15.68 -1.46 6.12
N GLY A 26 15.89 -2.77 6.29
CA GLY A 26 15.40 -3.55 7.42
C GLY A 26 13.93 -3.97 7.31
N CYS A 27 13.34 -3.92 6.12
CA CYS A 27 11.99 -4.42 5.90
C CYS A 27 12.00 -5.94 5.75
N ARG A 28 11.04 -6.63 6.38
CA ARG A 28 10.82 -8.06 6.25
C ARG A 28 9.78 -8.35 5.16
N LYS A 29 9.98 -9.42 4.40
CA LYS A 29 9.00 -9.81 3.39
C LYS A 29 7.70 -10.25 4.05
N TYR A 30 6.59 -9.65 3.60
CA TYR A 30 5.25 -10.12 3.89
C TYR A 30 4.71 -10.91 2.71
N HIS A 31 4.01 -11.97 3.00
CA HIS A 31 3.30 -12.79 2.01
C HIS A 31 1.89 -13.06 2.50
N MET A 32 0.90 -12.88 1.63
CA MET A 32 -0.49 -13.17 1.94
C MET A 32 -1.09 -14.17 0.96
N GLY A 33 -2.11 -14.89 1.43
CA GLY A 33 -2.94 -15.73 0.58
C GLY A 33 -3.64 -14.95 -0.53
N ARG A 34 -4.16 -15.65 -1.53
CA ARG A 34 -4.97 -15.03 -2.60
C ARG A 34 -6.39 -14.73 -2.15
N PHE A 35 -6.86 -15.45 -1.14
CA PHE A 35 -8.23 -15.45 -0.65
C PHE A 35 -8.24 -14.99 0.79
N GLU A 36 -9.19 -14.15 1.13
CA GLU A 36 -9.44 -13.67 2.49
C GLU A 36 -10.93 -13.72 2.80
N GLU A 37 -11.30 -13.72 4.08
CA GLU A 37 -12.70 -13.61 4.47
C GLU A 37 -13.23 -12.22 4.10
N TYR A 38 -14.38 -12.17 3.42
CA TYR A 38 -14.97 -10.90 2.98
C TYR A 38 -15.33 -9.97 4.15
N GLY A 39 -15.58 -10.53 5.34
CA GLY A 39 -15.86 -9.76 6.57
C GLY A 39 -14.80 -8.68 6.85
N LEU A 40 -13.52 -8.96 6.59
CA LEU A 40 -12.44 -8.00 6.73
C LEU A 40 -12.70 -6.69 5.96
N TYR A 41 -13.16 -6.82 4.73
CA TYR A 41 -13.43 -5.66 3.85
C TYR A 41 -14.77 -5.01 4.18
N GLN A 42 -15.76 -5.77 4.66
CA GLN A 42 -17.03 -5.25 5.14
C GLN A 42 -16.89 -4.31 6.35
N GLU A 43 -16.03 -4.68 7.28
CA GLU A 43 -15.75 -3.91 8.50
C GLU A 43 -14.92 -2.66 8.21
N ASN A 44 -14.22 -2.61 7.08
CA ASN A 44 -13.27 -1.55 6.71
C ASN A 44 -13.67 -0.81 5.42
N ARG A 45 -14.97 -0.59 5.19
CA ARG A 45 -15.50 0.06 3.96
C ARG A 45 -15.00 1.48 3.71
N SER A 46 -14.59 2.18 4.76
CA SER A 46 -13.98 3.52 4.64
C SER A 46 -12.61 3.47 3.96
N PHE A 47 -11.92 2.34 4.06
CA PHE A 47 -10.63 2.13 3.41
C PHE A 47 -10.79 1.60 1.97
N LEU A 48 -11.74 0.70 1.76
CA LEU A 48 -11.99 0.08 0.45
C LEU A 48 -13.49 -0.12 0.24
N SER A 49 -14.04 0.46 -0.83
CA SER A 49 -15.46 0.30 -1.14
C SER A 49 -15.78 -1.14 -1.55
N SER A 50 -16.99 -1.62 -1.23
CA SER A 50 -17.44 -2.98 -1.58
C SER A 50 -17.43 -3.26 -3.10
N GLU A 51 -17.58 -2.21 -3.91
CA GLU A 51 -17.54 -2.31 -5.39
C GLU A 51 -16.15 -2.65 -5.93
N GLN A 52 -15.12 -2.48 -5.12
CA GLN A 52 -13.72 -2.78 -5.49
C GLN A 52 -13.30 -4.20 -5.08
N VAL A 53 -14.21 -5.00 -4.50
CA VAL A 53 -13.92 -6.33 -3.98
C VAL A 53 -14.62 -7.40 -4.82
N ILE A 54 -13.84 -8.35 -5.34
CA ILE A 54 -14.37 -9.52 -6.04
C ILE A 54 -14.65 -10.61 -5.00
N THR A 55 -15.90 -11.02 -4.87
CA THR A 55 -16.33 -12.03 -3.89
C THR A 55 -16.76 -13.33 -4.56
N PHE A 56 -16.63 -14.43 -3.82
CA PHE A 56 -17.09 -15.76 -4.21
C PHE A 56 -17.35 -16.60 -2.95
N THR A 57 -18.07 -17.69 -3.12
CA THR A 57 -18.36 -18.63 -2.02
C THR A 57 -17.38 -19.81 -2.09
N ASP A 58 -16.78 -20.17 -0.97
CA ASP A 58 -15.93 -21.36 -0.89
C ASP A 58 -16.76 -22.67 -0.81
N LEU A 59 -16.05 -23.80 -0.71
CA LEU A 59 -16.67 -25.13 -0.68
C LEU A 59 -17.51 -25.39 0.59
N ASP A 60 -17.28 -24.64 1.65
CA ASP A 60 -18.01 -24.73 2.93
C ASP A 60 -19.12 -23.66 3.05
N GLY A 61 -19.38 -22.90 1.99
CA GLY A 61 -20.41 -21.85 1.95
C GLY A 61 -19.99 -20.51 2.56
N ARG A 62 -18.72 -20.32 2.91
CA ARG A 62 -18.20 -19.05 3.43
C ARG A 62 -17.99 -18.05 2.29
N LEU A 63 -18.31 -16.78 2.55
CA LEU A 63 -18.06 -15.70 1.60
C LEU A 63 -16.61 -15.23 1.70
N LEU A 64 -15.87 -15.49 0.65
CA LEU A 64 -14.47 -15.08 0.49
C LEU A 64 -14.34 -13.93 -0.51
N ALA A 65 -13.19 -13.28 -0.48
CA ALA A 65 -12.77 -12.26 -1.42
C ALA A 65 -11.43 -12.63 -2.05
N LEU A 66 -11.27 -12.32 -3.34
CA LEU A 66 -9.94 -12.18 -3.92
C LEU A 66 -9.31 -10.90 -3.34
N LYS A 67 -8.08 -10.97 -2.86
CA LYS A 67 -7.40 -9.84 -2.20
C LYS A 67 -7.38 -8.59 -3.10
N PRO A 68 -8.08 -7.52 -2.74
CA PRO A 68 -8.08 -6.26 -3.49
C PRO A 68 -6.96 -5.32 -3.06
N ASP A 69 -6.31 -5.61 -1.92
CA ASP A 69 -5.36 -4.76 -1.23
C ASP A 69 -4.43 -5.62 -0.35
N VAL A 70 -3.25 -5.10 -0.01
CA VAL A 70 -2.27 -5.78 0.85
C VAL A 70 -2.17 -5.10 2.21
N THR A 71 -2.30 -3.77 2.26
CA THR A 71 -2.13 -2.95 3.47
C THR A 71 -3.08 -3.37 4.58
N LEU A 72 -4.36 -3.60 4.25
CA LEU A 72 -5.37 -4.00 5.23
C LEU A 72 -5.07 -5.38 5.83
N SER A 73 -4.60 -6.32 5.03
CA SER A 73 -4.19 -7.65 5.51
C SER A 73 -2.98 -7.58 6.44
N ILE A 74 -1.99 -6.74 6.10
CA ILE A 74 -0.84 -6.48 6.98
C ILE A 74 -1.32 -5.87 8.30
N ALA A 75 -2.18 -4.83 8.25
CA ALA A 75 -2.70 -4.15 9.44
C ALA A 75 -3.46 -5.11 10.38
N LYS A 76 -4.22 -6.06 9.81
CA LYS A 76 -4.96 -7.08 10.57
C LYS A 76 -4.02 -8.05 11.31
N THR A 77 -2.91 -8.41 10.68
CA THR A 77 -2.00 -9.44 11.20
C THR A 77 -0.84 -8.89 12.00
N ALA A 78 -0.48 -7.61 11.79
CA ALA A 78 0.60 -6.95 12.48
C ALA A 78 0.25 -6.72 13.96
N GLN A 79 1.13 -7.15 14.85
CA GLN A 79 0.99 -6.96 16.29
C GLN A 79 2.30 -6.37 16.85
N PRO A 80 2.55 -5.06 16.62
CA PRO A 80 3.74 -4.41 17.16
C PRO A 80 3.67 -4.33 18.68
N ALA A 81 4.79 -4.61 19.35
CA ALA A 81 4.91 -4.35 20.78
C ALA A 81 4.94 -2.82 21.06
N PRO A 82 4.63 -2.37 22.28
CA PRO A 82 4.76 -0.96 22.65
C PRO A 82 6.19 -0.43 22.33
N GLY A 83 6.27 0.67 21.58
CA GLY A 83 7.52 1.27 21.11
C GLY A 83 8.19 0.54 19.93
N GLU A 84 7.57 -0.49 19.37
CA GLU A 84 8.09 -1.21 18.23
C GLU A 84 7.54 -0.65 16.90
N THR A 85 8.41 -0.55 15.89
CA THR A 85 8.01 -0.30 14.50
C THR A 85 8.25 -1.55 13.68
N LEU A 86 7.19 -2.18 13.21
CA LEU A 86 7.26 -3.26 12.22
C LEU A 86 7.43 -2.67 10.83
N ARG A 87 8.31 -3.27 10.04
CA ARG A 87 8.59 -2.87 8.65
C ARG A 87 8.43 -4.07 7.75
N TYR A 88 7.49 -3.98 6.83
CA TYR A 88 7.21 -5.03 5.84
C TYR A 88 7.37 -4.48 4.43
N TYR A 89 7.82 -5.33 3.51
CA TYR A 89 7.64 -5.11 2.09
C TYR A 89 6.89 -6.30 1.49
N TYR A 90 6.18 -6.05 0.41
CA TYR A 90 5.45 -7.07 -0.31
C TYR A 90 5.65 -6.95 -1.82
N HIS A 91 5.49 -8.08 -2.50
CA HIS A 91 5.39 -8.17 -3.95
C HIS A 91 4.27 -9.17 -4.23
N GLU A 92 3.07 -8.65 -4.46
CA GLU A 92 1.84 -9.42 -4.51
C GLU A 92 0.96 -8.98 -5.68
N ASN A 93 0.12 -9.89 -6.16
CA ASN A 93 -0.94 -9.55 -7.09
C ASN A 93 -2.23 -9.24 -6.31
N VAL A 94 -2.88 -8.14 -6.65
CA VAL A 94 -4.21 -7.78 -6.16
C VAL A 94 -5.22 -7.87 -7.30
N TYR A 95 -6.49 -8.06 -6.95
CA TYR A 95 -7.55 -8.33 -7.91
C TYR A 95 -8.66 -7.32 -7.73
N ARG A 96 -8.99 -6.56 -8.79
CA ARG A 96 -10.01 -5.52 -8.72
C ARG A 96 -10.92 -5.56 -9.94
N PRO A 97 -12.23 -5.30 -9.78
CA PRO A 97 -13.08 -5.04 -10.91
C PRO A 97 -12.68 -3.72 -11.58
N SER A 98 -12.77 -3.66 -12.89
CA SER A 98 -12.58 -2.46 -13.68
C SER A 98 -13.91 -1.99 -14.21
N ALA A 99 -14.38 -0.82 -13.75
CA ALA A 99 -15.63 -0.22 -14.23
C ALA A 99 -15.54 0.13 -15.74
N GLU A 100 -14.38 0.55 -16.21
CA GLU A 100 -14.14 0.95 -17.60
C GLU A 100 -14.23 -0.21 -18.58
N SER A 101 -13.60 -1.35 -18.25
CA SER A 101 -13.54 -2.52 -19.13
C SER A 101 -14.56 -3.60 -18.79
N HIS A 102 -15.34 -3.45 -17.70
CA HIS A 102 -16.26 -4.46 -17.16
C HIS A 102 -15.61 -5.85 -17.00
N THR A 103 -14.31 -5.86 -16.62
CA THR A 103 -13.53 -7.09 -16.43
C THR A 103 -12.86 -7.09 -15.06
N PHE A 104 -12.35 -8.23 -14.65
CA PHE A 104 -11.48 -8.35 -13.47
C PHE A 104 -10.02 -8.16 -13.89
N LYS A 105 -9.30 -7.34 -13.15
CA LYS A 105 -7.87 -7.08 -13.39
C LYS A 105 -7.04 -7.71 -12.28
N GLU A 106 -5.98 -8.37 -12.69
CA GLU A 106 -4.87 -8.76 -11.81
C GLU A 106 -3.77 -7.69 -11.93
N ILE A 107 -3.41 -7.09 -10.81
CA ILE A 107 -2.48 -5.96 -10.74
C ILE A 107 -1.31 -6.35 -9.83
N GLY A 108 -0.11 -6.45 -10.40
CA GLY A 108 1.10 -6.64 -9.60
C GLY A 108 1.43 -5.38 -8.82
N GLN A 109 1.54 -5.50 -7.52
CA GLN A 109 1.92 -4.42 -6.61
C GLN A 109 3.17 -4.79 -5.84
N MET A 110 4.08 -3.84 -5.72
CA MET A 110 5.22 -3.91 -4.81
C MET A 110 5.23 -2.66 -3.94
N GLY A 111 5.34 -2.84 -2.64
CA GLY A 111 5.26 -1.74 -1.70
C GLY A 111 5.87 -2.07 -0.35
N LEU A 112 5.88 -1.10 0.54
CA LEU A 112 6.32 -1.25 1.92
C LEU A 112 5.29 -0.64 2.87
N GLU A 113 5.23 -1.20 4.08
CA GLU A 113 4.38 -0.75 5.17
C GLU A 113 5.19 -0.63 6.45
N MET A 114 4.94 0.43 7.20
CA MET A 114 5.49 0.63 8.55
C MET A 114 4.35 0.79 9.53
N LEU A 115 4.32 -0.02 10.58
CA LEU A 115 3.22 -0.06 11.56
C LEU A 115 3.77 -0.07 12.98
N GLY A 116 2.98 0.43 13.92
CA GLY A 116 3.32 0.50 15.34
C GLY A 116 3.74 1.90 15.75
N ASP A 117 4.87 2.03 16.44
CA ASP A 117 5.40 3.33 16.84
C ASP A 117 6.07 4.04 15.65
N VAL A 118 5.23 4.77 14.88
CA VAL A 118 5.63 5.48 13.65
C VAL A 118 5.73 6.97 13.97
N GLY A 119 6.95 7.43 14.20
CA GLY A 119 7.25 8.84 14.40
C GLY A 119 7.81 9.51 13.13
N GLU A 120 8.31 10.73 13.28
CA GLU A 120 8.84 11.54 12.18
C GLU A 120 10.01 10.86 11.43
N GLY A 121 10.85 10.10 12.17
CA GLY A 121 11.98 9.37 11.59
C GLY A 121 11.51 8.30 10.58
N GLN A 122 10.48 7.55 10.94
CA GLN A 122 9.89 6.50 10.09
C GLN A 122 9.17 7.11 8.88
N VAL A 123 8.47 8.23 9.05
CA VAL A 123 7.84 8.95 7.94
C VAL A 123 8.90 9.44 6.95
N ARG A 124 9.98 10.06 7.42
CA ARG A 124 11.10 10.48 6.57
C ARG A 124 11.74 9.29 5.84
N GLN A 125 11.92 8.16 6.53
CA GLN A 125 12.44 6.94 5.92
C GLN A 125 11.49 6.43 4.82
N ALA A 126 10.19 6.41 5.05
CA ALA A 126 9.20 5.97 4.05
C ALA A 126 9.24 6.84 2.79
N VAL A 127 9.26 8.18 2.94
CA VAL A 127 9.37 9.13 1.82
C VAL A 127 10.69 8.93 1.06
N SER A 128 11.81 8.76 1.78
CA SER A 128 13.12 8.50 1.16
C SER A 128 13.13 7.18 0.39
N LEU A 129 12.55 6.12 0.95
CA LEU A 129 12.45 4.82 0.26
C LEU A 129 11.53 4.89 -0.97
N ALA A 130 10.45 5.69 -0.92
CA ALA A 130 9.60 5.93 -2.07
C ALA A 130 10.39 6.58 -3.22
N ALA A 131 11.15 7.65 -2.93
CA ALA A 131 12.01 8.30 -3.91
C ALA A 131 13.08 7.34 -4.47
N GLN A 132 13.78 6.61 -3.61
CA GLN A 132 14.78 5.62 -4.04
C GLN A 132 14.16 4.49 -4.87
N SER A 133 12.92 4.09 -4.58
CA SER A 133 12.20 3.09 -5.37
C SER A 133 11.93 3.57 -6.79
N LEU A 134 11.50 4.83 -6.94
CA LEU A 134 11.26 5.44 -8.24
C LEU A 134 12.57 5.58 -9.03
N GLU A 135 13.68 5.93 -8.38
CA GLU A 135 15.01 5.99 -8.98
C GLU A 135 15.44 4.63 -9.59
N GLN A 136 15.14 3.52 -8.90
CA GLN A 136 15.46 2.17 -9.39
C GLN A 136 14.72 1.80 -10.68
N LEU A 137 13.62 2.48 -11.01
CA LEU A 137 12.85 2.20 -12.22
C LEU A 137 13.47 2.82 -13.49
N GLY A 138 14.43 3.73 -13.34
CA GLY A 138 15.18 4.33 -14.46
C GLY A 138 14.33 5.16 -15.43
N GLN A 139 13.15 5.63 -15.00
CA GLN A 139 12.24 6.47 -15.78
C GLN A 139 12.10 7.83 -15.09
N PRO A 140 11.82 8.93 -15.84
CA PRO A 140 11.47 10.20 -15.22
C PRO A 140 10.29 10.04 -14.27
N TRP A 141 10.41 10.60 -13.06
CA TRP A 141 9.38 10.48 -12.04
C TRP A 141 9.17 11.79 -11.29
N VAL A 142 8.00 11.92 -10.67
CA VAL A 142 7.64 12.98 -9.74
C VAL A 142 7.06 12.31 -8.49
N LEU A 143 7.58 12.65 -7.31
CA LEU A 143 7.02 12.23 -6.04
C LEU A 143 6.22 13.39 -5.45
N GLU A 144 4.90 13.25 -5.45
CA GLU A 144 4.00 14.19 -4.80
C GLU A 144 3.77 13.77 -3.36
N VAL A 145 3.99 14.68 -2.40
CA VAL A 145 3.78 14.43 -0.97
C VAL A 145 2.69 15.37 -0.47
N SER A 146 1.61 14.80 0.07
CA SER A 146 0.52 15.53 0.68
C SER A 146 0.46 15.25 2.18
N HIS A 147 0.29 16.28 3.00
CA HIS A 147 0.19 16.17 4.44
C HIS A 147 -0.94 17.05 4.96
N MET A 148 -1.98 16.44 5.52
CA MET A 148 -3.16 17.17 6.02
C MET A 148 -2.81 18.18 7.10
N GLY A 149 -1.84 17.89 7.97
CA GLY A 149 -1.37 18.84 8.98
C GLY A 149 -0.81 20.14 8.40
N TYR A 150 -0.16 20.10 7.21
CA TYR A 150 0.26 21.30 6.50
C TYR A 150 -0.96 22.13 6.05
N LEU A 151 -1.96 21.45 5.45
CA LEU A 151 -3.18 22.11 5.00
C LEU A 151 -3.95 22.74 6.17
N PHE A 152 -4.14 22.00 7.27
CA PHE A 152 -4.82 22.54 8.45
C PHE A 152 -4.03 23.69 9.06
N GLY A 153 -2.71 23.57 9.21
CA GLY A 153 -1.87 24.66 9.70
C GLY A 153 -1.94 25.93 8.84
N LEU A 154 -2.05 25.77 7.51
CA LEU A 154 -2.27 26.89 6.60
C LEU A 154 -3.64 27.54 6.81
N LEU A 155 -4.71 26.72 6.93
CA LEU A 155 -6.07 27.23 7.19
C LEU A 155 -6.18 27.92 8.55
N ASP A 156 -5.45 27.45 9.56
CA ASP A 156 -5.34 28.10 10.87
C ASP A 156 -4.62 29.46 10.77
N ALA A 157 -3.49 29.50 10.07
CA ALA A 157 -2.71 30.72 9.87
C ALA A 157 -3.47 31.79 9.07
N LEU A 158 -4.46 31.39 8.28
CA LEU A 158 -5.34 32.28 7.51
C LEU A 158 -6.66 32.60 8.22
N ASP A 159 -6.82 32.19 9.47
CA ASP A 159 -8.04 32.35 10.27
C ASP A 159 -9.33 31.88 9.57
N VAL A 160 -9.23 30.79 8.76
CA VAL A 160 -10.38 30.23 8.02
C VAL A 160 -11.36 29.58 9.01
N PRO A 161 -12.64 30.04 9.07
CA PRO A 161 -13.63 29.45 9.95
C PRO A 161 -13.87 27.96 9.70
N GLU A 162 -14.08 27.17 10.75
CA GLU A 162 -14.23 25.69 10.66
C GLU A 162 -15.36 25.27 9.71
N ALA A 163 -16.47 25.98 9.70
CA ALA A 163 -17.58 25.74 8.78
C ALA A 163 -17.19 25.88 7.29
N SER A 164 -16.20 26.75 6.98
CA SER A 164 -15.70 26.95 5.62
C SER A 164 -14.65 25.90 5.23
N ARG A 165 -13.93 25.33 6.20
CA ARG A 165 -12.92 24.30 5.98
C ARG A 165 -13.50 23.03 5.36
N ALA A 166 -14.67 22.61 5.87
CA ALA A 166 -15.37 21.45 5.33
C ALA A 166 -15.72 21.60 3.86
N ALA A 167 -16.16 22.79 3.44
CA ALA A 167 -16.48 23.09 2.03
C ALA A 167 -15.24 23.12 1.12
N LEU A 168 -14.07 23.48 1.65
CA LEU A 168 -12.80 23.49 0.90
C LEU A 168 -12.19 22.09 0.73
N LEU A 169 -12.49 21.16 1.63
CA LEU A 169 -11.95 19.80 1.63
C LEU A 169 -12.77 18.81 0.77
N VAL A 170 -13.98 19.19 0.34
CA VAL A 170 -14.91 18.33 -0.45
C VAL A 170 -14.68 18.47 -1.96
N LYS A 171 -13.73 19.24 -2.41
CA LYS A 171 -13.34 19.35 -3.82
C LYS A 171 -12.05 18.62 -4.08
#